data_64f7b79f7e89becadeeeea03353bd019
#
_entry.id   64f7b79f7e89becadeeeea03353bd019
#
_cell.length_a   1.000
_cell.length_b   1.000
_cell.length_c   1.000
_cell.angle_alpha   90.00
_cell.angle_beta   90.00
_cell.angle_gamma   90.00
#
_symmetry.space_group_name_H-M   'P 1'
#
loop_
_entity.id
_entity.type
_entity.pdbx_description
1 polymer ?
#
loop_
_entity_poly.entity_id
_entity_poly.type
_entity_poly.pdbx_seq_one_letter_code
_entity_poly.pdbx_strand_id
1 'polypeptide(L)'
;TTFPYFRPFLSEERQAGIEEAMRSTDARGIKATLGMLASGSGAREPLRFCPACTQEDMALKGQPYWRRAHQLAGTLVCLRHASSLFERKEELHRPNRHGLFLPPLNADPSLYAPCLTEAQRHLVPRLASIARINAGILTSAPGAFSGRKLRRIAIVKMYSLGFKKRRWWLDHRDAAKLFAESHGRLSEFGDFAFLRRDRIEGWLYGFLRTDRAASHPLRYAVLVDALFGD
;
A
#
# COMPACT_ATOMS: atom_id res chain seq x y z
N THR A 1 13.74 1.71 -4.97
CA THR A 1 12.64 0.91 -5.53
C THR A 1 11.69 0.44 -4.44
N THR A 2 10.43 0.15 -4.79
CA THR A 2 9.42 -0.44 -3.89
C THR A 2 9.46 -1.98 -3.90
N PHE A 3 10.35 -2.61 -4.68
CA PHE A 3 10.48 -4.07 -4.77
C PHE A 3 10.57 -4.79 -3.41
N PRO A 4 11.32 -4.31 -2.39
CA PRO A 4 11.36 -4.95 -1.07
C PRO A 4 9.98 -5.10 -0.40
N TYR A 5 9.01 -4.26 -0.75
CA TYR A 5 7.63 -4.37 -0.25
C TYR A 5 6.87 -5.59 -0.81
N PHE A 6 7.28 -6.08 -1.98
CA PHE A 6 6.69 -7.27 -2.61
C PHE A 6 7.42 -8.56 -2.25
N ARG A 7 8.72 -8.49 -1.93
CA ARG A 7 9.56 -9.65 -1.63
C ARG A 7 8.98 -10.64 -0.62
N PRO A 8 8.35 -10.23 0.48
CA PRO A 8 7.77 -11.15 1.45
C PRO A 8 6.70 -12.09 0.87
N PHE A 9 6.07 -11.72 -0.24
CA PHE A 9 5.00 -12.50 -0.89
C PHE A 9 5.47 -13.35 -2.07
N LEU A 10 6.75 -13.29 -2.42
CA LEU A 10 7.32 -13.95 -3.60
C LEU A 10 8.12 -15.19 -3.19
N SER A 11 8.07 -16.25 -4.02
CA SER A 11 9.01 -17.36 -3.89
C SER A 11 10.44 -16.92 -4.22
N GLU A 12 11.45 -17.64 -3.72
CA GLU A 12 12.86 -17.34 -4.00
C GLU A 12 13.16 -17.29 -5.50
N GLU A 13 12.64 -18.23 -6.27
CA GLU A 13 12.79 -18.28 -7.72
C GLU A 13 12.26 -17.01 -8.40
N ARG A 14 11.06 -16.57 -8.00
CA ARG A 14 10.47 -15.34 -8.54
C ARG A 14 11.25 -14.09 -8.14
N GLN A 15 11.79 -14.06 -6.93
CA GLN A 15 12.63 -12.97 -6.48
C GLN A 15 13.91 -12.88 -7.32
N ALA A 16 14.61 -14.01 -7.50
CA ALA A 16 15.82 -14.07 -8.31
C ALA A 16 15.58 -13.61 -9.75
N GLY A 17 14.48 -14.06 -10.38
CA GLY A 17 14.12 -13.63 -11.73
C GLY A 17 13.84 -12.13 -11.83
N ILE A 18 13.18 -11.54 -10.84
CA ILE A 18 12.93 -10.09 -10.82
C ILE A 18 14.22 -9.31 -10.57
N GLU A 19 15.07 -9.76 -9.65
CA GLU A 19 16.37 -9.13 -9.36
C GLU A 19 17.28 -9.15 -10.58
N GLU A 20 17.29 -10.23 -11.33
CA GLU A 20 18.04 -10.34 -12.60
C GLU A 20 17.48 -9.38 -13.63
N ALA A 21 16.15 -9.35 -13.82
CA ALA A 21 15.51 -8.39 -14.72
C ALA A 21 15.81 -6.92 -14.34
N MET A 22 15.93 -6.62 -13.04
CA MET A 22 16.28 -5.27 -12.57
C MET A 22 17.74 -4.91 -12.83
N ARG A 23 18.65 -5.88 -12.96
CA ARG A 23 20.07 -5.67 -13.30
C ARG A 23 20.28 -5.59 -14.82
N SER A 24 19.37 -6.19 -15.58
CA SER A 24 19.44 -6.18 -17.04
C SER A 24 19.02 -4.83 -17.63
N THR A 25 19.29 -4.64 -18.91
CA THR A 25 18.79 -3.49 -19.68
C THR A 25 17.31 -3.57 -20.01
N ASP A 26 16.68 -4.75 -19.81
CA ASP A 26 15.28 -5.00 -20.08
C ASP A 26 14.47 -5.22 -18.77
N ALA A 27 14.05 -4.11 -18.18
CA ALA A 27 13.17 -4.11 -17.00
C ALA A 27 11.67 -4.16 -17.37
N ARG A 28 11.33 -4.43 -18.65
CA ARG A 28 9.94 -4.53 -19.11
C ARG A 28 9.26 -5.72 -18.44
N GLY A 29 8.02 -5.52 -18.05
CA GLY A 29 7.20 -6.59 -17.46
C GLY A 29 7.34 -6.78 -15.94
N ILE A 30 8.33 -6.20 -15.25
CA ILE A 30 8.50 -6.34 -13.79
C ILE A 30 7.21 -5.96 -13.05
N LYS A 31 6.57 -4.83 -13.42
CA LYS A 31 5.31 -4.41 -12.80
C LYS A 31 4.16 -5.41 -13.01
N ALA A 32 4.11 -6.06 -14.18
CA ALA A 32 3.14 -7.11 -14.46
C ALA A 32 3.42 -8.35 -13.62
N THR A 33 4.68 -8.78 -13.55
CA THR A 33 5.13 -9.92 -12.73
C THR A 33 4.82 -9.73 -11.25
N LEU A 34 4.94 -8.49 -10.74
CA LEU A 34 4.57 -8.12 -9.38
C LEU A 34 3.05 -7.98 -9.15
N GLY A 35 2.22 -8.13 -10.19
CA GLY A 35 0.78 -7.95 -10.09
C GLY A 35 0.33 -6.50 -9.89
N MET A 36 1.22 -5.53 -10.05
CA MET A 36 0.92 -4.10 -9.85
C MET A 36 -0.12 -3.59 -10.84
N LEU A 37 -0.03 -4.02 -12.10
CA LEU A 37 -0.96 -3.60 -13.16
C LEU A 37 -2.37 -4.14 -12.93
N ALA A 38 -2.48 -5.42 -12.52
CA ALA A 38 -3.77 -6.06 -12.28
C ALA A 38 -4.47 -5.56 -11.02
N SER A 39 -3.72 -4.99 -10.07
CA SER A 39 -4.29 -4.50 -8.82
C SER A 39 -4.96 -3.14 -8.93
N GLY A 40 -4.62 -2.35 -9.96
CA GLY A 40 -5.01 -0.94 -10.06
C GLY A 40 -4.41 -0.04 -8.97
N SER A 41 -3.65 -0.63 -8.03
CA SER A 41 -2.96 0.08 -6.96
C SER A 41 -1.52 0.33 -7.39
N GLY A 42 -1.02 1.57 -7.25
CA GLY A 42 0.35 1.91 -7.61
C GLY A 42 0.58 2.15 -9.11
N ALA A 43 -0.48 2.28 -9.92
CA ALA A 43 -0.34 2.68 -11.33
C ALA A 43 0.23 4.11 -11.48
N ARG A 44 -0.06 4.97 -10.52
CA ARG A 44 0.55 6.29 -10.33
C ARG A 44 1.16 6.31 -8.92
N GLU A 45 2.45 6.38 -8.83
CA GLU A 45 3.18 6.54 -7.57
C GLU A 45 3.68 7.99 -7.51
N PRO A 46 2.91 8.93 -6.97
CA PRO A 46 3.43 10.25 -6.68
C PRO A 46 4.54 10.09 -5.64
N LEU A 47 5.64 10.80 -5.82
CA LEU A 47 6.69 10.82 -4.81
C LEU A 47 6.20 11.60 -3.59
N ARG A 48 6.20 10.93 -2.45
CA ARG A 48 5.71 11.45 -1.17
C ARG A 48 6.86 11.73 -0.20
N PHE A 49 6.74 12.81 0.54
CA PHE A 49 7.70 13.18 1.57
C PHE A 49 7.02 13.80 2.79
N CYS A 50 7.74 13.82 3.90
CA CYS A 50 7.37 14.54 5.10
C CYS A 50 8.36 15.69 5.29
N PRO A 51 7.94 16.96 5.35
CA PRO A 51 8.86 18.10 5.51
C PRO A 51 9.73 17.98 6.75
N ALA A 52 9.18 17.55 7.88
CA ALA A 52 9.96 17.36 9.10
C ALA A 52 11.03 16.27 8.93
N CYS A 53 10.71 15.15 8.24
CA CYS A 53 11.72 14.14 7.92
C CYS A 53 12.84 14.69 7.03
N THR A 54 12.52 15.51 6.04
CA THR A 54 13.54 16.06 5.11
C THR A 54 14.44 17.08 5.79
N GLN A 55 13.89 17.87 6.71
CA GLN A 55 14.67 18.79 7.57
C GLN A 55 15.60 18.04 8.51
N GLU A 56 15.12 16.97 9.17
CA GLU A 56 15.97 16.10 10.00
C GLU A 56 17.08 15.43 9.20
N ASP A 57 16.77 14.92 8.00
CA ASP A 57 17.76 14.29 7.14
C ASP A 57 18.84 15.29 6.72
N MET A 58 18.44 16.53 6.41
CA MET A 58 19.39 17.62 6.10
C MET A 58 20.29 17.92 7.29
N ALA A 59 19.72 18.05 8.50
CA ALA A 59 20.48 18.34 9.71
C ALA A 59 21.43 17.20 10.10
N LEU A 60 21.01 15.94 9.96
CA LEU A 60 21.78 14.78 10.42
C LEU A 60 22.76 14.23 9.38
N LYS A 61 22.43 14.36 8.08
CA LYS A 61 23.14 13.72 6.97
C LYS A 61 23.65 14.69 5.90
N GLY A 62 23.35 15.97 6.04
CA GLY A 62 23.71 17.00 5.06
C GLY A 62 22.88 16.98 3.77
N GLN A 63 21.97 16.02 3.61
CA GLN A 63 21.06 15.95 2.45
C GLN A 63 19.79 15.17 2.76
N PRO A 64 18.62 15.59 2.22
CA PRO A 64 17.39 14.84 2.32
C PRO A 64 17.40 13.65 1.35
N TYR A 65 16.60 12.62 1.63
CA TYR A 65 16.41 11.47 0.73
C TYR A 65 14.94 11.00 0.70
N TRP A 66 14.57 10.38 -0.42
CA TRP A 66 13.24 9.78 -0.58
C TRP A 66 13.13 8.53 0.30
N ARG A 67 12.41 8.63 1.40
CA ARG A 67 12.18 7.50 2.30
C ARG A 67 11.28 6.47 1.64
N ARG A 68 11.75 5.23 1.52
CA ARG A 68 11.03 4.14 0.87
C ARG A 68 9.66 3.89 1.51
N ALA A 69 9.56 3.96 2.84
CA ALA A 69 8.30 3.80 3.54
C ALA A 69 7.23 4.82 3.12
N HIS A 70 7.60 6.04 2.75
CA HIS A 70 6.68 7.05 2.27
C HIS A 70 6.17 6.77 0.84
N GLN A 71 6.89 5.93 0.08
CA GLN A 71 6.53 5.59 -1.31
C GLN A 71 5.62 4.37 -1.40
N LEU A 72 5.26 3.74 -0.28
CA LEU A 72 4.39 2.58 -0.30
C LEU A 72 2.94 3.00 -0.57
N ALA A 73 2.26 2.25 -1.44
CA ALA A 73 0.85 2.48 -1.71
C ALA A 73 0.03 2.49 -0.41
N GLY A 74 -0.87 3.45 -0.28
CA GLY A 74 -1.71 3.63 0.90
C GLY A 74 -1.00 4.25 2.12
N THR A 75 0.29 4.62 2.00
CA THR A 75 0.99 5.37 3.05
C THR A 75 0.83 6.86 2.77
N LEU A 76 -0.09 7.49 3.49
CA LEU A 76 -0.44 8.91 3.34
C LEU A 76 -0.06 9.74 4.57
N VAL A 77 0.41 9.09 5.63
CA VAL A 77 0.84 9.72 6.88
C VAL A 77 2.25 9.29 7.24
N CYS A 78 3.01 10.22 7.81
CA CYS A 78 4.32 9.94 8.36
C CYS A 78 4.18 9.34 9.76
N LEU A 79 4.66 8.11 9.97
CA LEU A 79 4.60 7.45 11.27
C LEU A 79 5.51 8.10 12.32
N ARG A 80 6.57 8.78 11.89
CA ARG A 80 7.54 9.44 12.78
C ARG A 80 7.01 10.76 13.32
N HIS A 81 6.31 11.54 12.47
CA HIS A 81 5.83 12.89 12.82
C HIS A 81 4.32 12.97 12.96
N ALA A 82 3.61 11.84 12.83
CA ALA A 82 2.14 11.76 12.91
C ALA A 82 1.43 12.81 12.03
N SER A 83 2.03 13.16 10.88
CA SER A 83 1.57 14.22 9.98
C SER A 83 1.23 13.67 8.59
N SER A 84 0.37 14.38 7.85
CA SER A 84 0.14 14.10 6.43
C SER A 84 1.47 14.13 5.67
N LEU A 85 1.66 13.20 4.76
CA LEU A 85 2.68 13.31 3.73
C LEU A 85 2.27 14.35 2.71
N PHE A 86 3.24 14.84 1.96
CA PHE A 86 3.05 15.76 0.85
C PHE A 86 3.42 15.08 -0.46
N GLU A 87 2.68 15.43 -1.51
CA GLU A 87 2.96 14.97 -2.87
C GLU A 87 2.93 16.14 -3.85
N ARG A 88 3.60 15.97 -4.99
CA ARG A 88 3.58 16.99 -6.03
C ARG A 88 2.20 17.08 -6.66
N LYS A 89 1.72 18.29 -6.90
CA LYS A 89 0.44 18.53 -7.57
C LYS A 89 0.47 17.92 -8.97
N GLU A 90 -0.59 17.23 -9.35
CA GLU A 90 -0.69 16.46 -10.60
C GLU A 90 -0.55 17.35 -11.85
N GLU A 91 -1.01 18.59 -11.76
CA GLU A 91 -1.01 19.59 -12.84
C GLU A 91 0.39 20.07 -13.24
N LEU A 92 1.37 19.83 -12.38
CA LEU A 92 2.73 20.28 -12.63
C LEU A 92 3.52 19.24 -13.41
N HIS A 93 4.05 19.65 -14.56
CA HIS A 93 4.91 18.81 -15.40
C HIS A 93 5.99 18.12 -14.55
N ARG A 94 6.10 16.81 -14.68
CA ARG A 94 7.17 16.06 -14.03
C ARG A 94 8.51 16.56 -14.58
N PRO A 95 9.50 16.84 -13.71
CA PRO A 95 10.85 17.07 -14.17
C PRO A 95 11.29 15.86 -14.99
N ASN A 96 12.25 16.08 -15.88
CA ASN A 96 12.81 15.10 -16.80
C ASN A 96 12.78 13.69 -16.18
N ARG A 97 12.18 12.73 -16.87
CA ARG A 97 12.01 11.34 -16.44
C ARG A 97 13.31 10.68 -15.94
N HIS A 98 14.43 11.15 -16.41
CA HIS A 98 15.77 10.66 -16.08
C HIS A 98 16.51 11.57 -15.10
N GLY A 99 15.92 12.69 -14.68
CA GLY A 99 16.51 13.59 -13.71
C GLY A 99 16.50 12.99 -12.30
N LEU A 100 17.65 12.97 -11.67
CA LEU A 100 17.74 12.71 -10.22
C LEU A 100 17.40 14.01 -9.49
N PHE A 101 16.43 13.96 -8.59
CA PHE A 101 16.06 15.08 -7.75
C PHE A 101 15.85 14.63 -6.32
N LEU A 102 16.22 15.49 -5.40
CA LEU A 102 16.06 15.27 -3.97
C LEU A 102 14.65 15.68 -3.52
N PRO A 103 14.13 15.12 -2.42
CA PRO A 103 12.91 15.64 -1.82
C PRO A 103 13.15 17.09 -1.34
N PRO A 104 12.14 17.96 -1.45
CA PRO A 104 12.27 19.33 -1.02
C PRO A 104 12.36 19.44 0.49
N LEU A 105 13.07 20.47 0.99
CA LEU A 105 13.14 20.74 2.42
C LEU A 105 11.83 21.33 2.96
N ASN A 106 11.10 22.06 2.12
CA ASN A 106 9.82 22.67 2.44
C ASN A 106 8.76 22.26 1.45
N ALA A 107 7.53 22.13 1.93
CA ALA A 107 6.36 21.89 1.08
C ALA A 107 5.83 23.22 0.55
N ASP A 108 6.46 23.75 -0.51
CA ASP A 108 5.94 24.92 -1.21
C ASP A 108 4.51 24.65 -1.69
N PRO A 109 3.50 25.42 -1.20
CA PRO A 109 2.10 25.19 -1.55
C PRO A 109 1.80 25.38 -3.03
N SER A 110 2.65 26.09 -3.78
CA SER A 110 2.49 26.21 -5.23
C SER A 110 2.79 24.90 -5.97
N LEU A 111 3.69 24.07 -5.42
CA LEU A 111 4.22 22.85 -6.04
C LEU A 111 3.68 21.56 -5.42
N TYR A 112 3.38 21.59 -4.12
CA TYR A 112 3.03 20.42 -3.33
C TYR A 112 1.71 20.59 -2.60
N ALA A 113 1.00 19.49 -2.40
CA ALA A 113 -0.22 19.45 -1.61
C ALA A 113 -0.10 18.37 -0.54
N PRO A 114 -0.72 18.55 0.63
CA PRO A 114 -0.82 17.47 1.61
C PRO A 114 -1.69 16.34 1.03
N CYS A 115 -1.31 15.09 1.31
CA CYS A 115 -2.09 13.92 0.91
C CYS A 115 -3.47 13.86 1.57
N LEU A 116 -3.64 14.53 2.72
CA LEU A 116 -4.92 14.64 3.42
C LEU A 116 -5.34 16.10 3.55
N THR A 117 -6.60 16.36 3.27
CA THR A 117 -7.27 17.63 3.59
C THR A 117 -7.61 17.69 5.07
N GLU A 118 -7.97 18.89 5.56
CA GLU A 118 -8.44 19.06 6.94
C GLU A 118 -9.67 18.20 7.24
N ALA A 119 -10.63 18.13 6.31
CA ALA A 119 -11.83 17.29 6.45
C ALA A 119 -11.53 15.79 6.57
N GLN A 120 -10.38 15.33 6.08
CA GLN A 120 -9.94 13.93 6.11
C GLN A 120 -9.08 13.57 7.33
N ARG A 121 -8.81 14.51 8.24
CA ARG A 121 -7.98 14.24 9.43
C ARG A 121 -8.54 13.14 10.33
N HIS A 122 -9.83 12.95 10.35
CA HIS A 122 -10.45 11.86 11.09
C HIS A 122 -10.02 10.46 10.61
N LEU A 123 -9.48 10.34 9.38
CA LEU A 123 -8.96 9.08 8.82
C LEU A 123 -7.49 8.78 9.25
N VAL A 124 -6.80 9.74 9.89
CA VAL A 124 -5.39 9.58 10.28
C VAL A 124 -5.14 8.33 11.12
N PRO A 125 -5.94 8.00 12.16
CA PRO A 125 -5.69 6.79 12.96
C PRO A 125 -5.68 5.52 12.10
N ARG A 126 -6.66 5.38 11.20
CA ARG A 126 -6.76 4.22 10.29
C ARG A 126 -5.63 4.18 9.28
N LEU A 127 -5.30 5.32 8.68
CA LEU A 127 -4.17 5.43 7.75
C LEU A 127 -2.83 5.15 8.43
N ALA A 128 -2.66 5.57 9.68
CA ALA A 128 -1.46 5.26 10.47
C ALA A 128 -1.36 3.77 10.81
N SER A 129 -2.49 3.10 11.09
CA SER A 129 -2.51 1.65 11.29
C SER A 129 -2.05 0.91 10.02
N ILE A 130 -2.64 1.24 8.87
CA ILE A 130 -2.24 0.65 7.58
C ILE A 130 -0.77 0.97 7.26
N ALA A 131 -0.30 2.19 7.53
CA ALA A 131 1.10 2.57 7.32
C ALA A 131 2.07 1.75 8.19
N ARG A 132 1.70 1.42 9.46
CA ARG A 132 2.50 0.54 10.33
C ARG A 132 2.57 -0.88 9.76
N ILE A 133 1.45 -1.42 9.28
CA ILE A 133 1.41 -2.75 8.65
C ILE A 133 2.29 -2.73 7.38
N ASN A 134 2.19 -1.70 6.55
CA ASN A 134 3.04 -1.52 5.37
C ASN A 134 4.53 -1.46 5.73
N ALA A 135 4.90 -0.74 6.79
CA ALA A 135 6.28 -0.69 7.27
C ALA A 135 6.76 -2.07 7.77
N GLY A 136 5.91 -2.82 8.46
CA GLY A 136 6.19 -4.20 8.86
C GLY A 136 6.40 -5.12 7.65
N ILE A 137 5.56 -5.02 6.64
CA ILE A 137 5.73 -5.77 5.37
C ILE A 137 7.06 -5.42 4.71
N LEU A 138 7.40 -4.12 4.63
CA LEU A 138 8.65 -3.66 4.00
C LEU A 138 9.91 -4.23 4.64
N THR A 139 9.88 -4.49 5.96
CA THR A 139 11.01 -5.01 6.75
C THR A 139 10.97 -6.52 6.94
N SER A 140 9.92 -7.20 6.47
CA SER A 140 9.78 -8.64 6.58
C SER A 140 10.77 -9.38 5.67
N ALA A 141 11.17 -10.56 6.11
CA ALA A 141 12.07 -11.44 5.34
C ALA A 141 11.45 -11.83 3.98
N PRO A 142 12.27 -12.04 2.96
CA PRO A 142 11.83 -12.57 1.68
C PRO A 142 11.06 -13.89 1.87
N GLY A 143 9.91 -14.03 1.16
CA GLY A 143 9.11 -15.26 1.26
C GLY A 143 8.36 -15.48 2.58
N ALA A 144 8.41 -14.51 3.52
CA ALA A 144 7.79 -14.63 4.84
C ALA A 144 6.27 -14.88 4.78
N PHE A 145 5.59 -14.39 3.73
CA PHE A 145 4.14 -14.46 3.61
C PHE A 145 3.70 -15.39 2.48
N SER A 146 3.02 -16.45 2.85
CA SER A 146 2.32 -17.29 1.88
C SER A 146 0.89 -16.78 1.69
N GLY A 147 0.50 -16.44 0.46
CA GLY A 147 -0.86 -16.01 0.14
C GLY A 147 -1.90 -17.05 0.60
N ARG A 148 -1.60 -18.35 0.50
CA ARG A 148 -2.45 -19.45 1.00
C ARG A 148 -2.61 -19.40 2.53
N LYS A 149 -1.51 -19.19 3.27
CA LYS A 149 -1.56 -19.08 4.74
C LYS A 149 -2.35 -17.85 5.17
N LEU A 150 -2.07 -16.70 4.56
CA LEU A 150 -2.79 -15.44 4.86
C LEU A 150 -4.28 -15.56 4.58
N ARG A 151 -4.67 -16.16 3.45
CA ARG A 151 -6.07 -16.42 3.14
C ARG A 151 -6.72 -17.32 4.20
N ARG A 152 -6.06 -18.42 4.59
CA ARG A 152 -6.58 -19.32 5.62
C ARG A 152 -6.78 -18.61 6.95
N ILE A 153 -5.84 -17.79 7.39
CA ILE A 153 -5.94 -16.99 8.61
C ILE A 153 -7.12 -16.02 8.52
N ALA A 154 -7.27 -15.31 7.39
CA ALA A 154 -8.38 -14.41 7.16
C ALA A 154 -9.75 -15.12 7.21
N ILE A 155 -9.86 -16.28 6.56
CA ILE A 155 -11.10 -17.10 6.59
C ILE A 155 -11.45 -17.53 8.01
N VAL A 156 -10.47 -18.03 8.77
CA VAL A 156 -10.69 -18.45 10.17
C VAL A 156 -11.16 -17.27 11.02
N LYS A 157 -10.51 -16.11 10.87
CA LYS A 157 -10.92 -14.88 11.57
C LYS A 157 -12.32 -14.42 11.16
N MET A 158 -12.65 -14.44 9.88
CA MET A 158 -13.99 -14.12 9.41
C MET A 158 -15.05 -15.08 9.97
N TYR A 159 -14.74 -16.37 10.12
CA TYR A 159 -15.63 -17.31 10.80
C TYR A 159 -15.83 -16.97 12.27
N SER A 160 -14.77 -16.60 12.98
CA SER A 160 -14.88 -16.16 14.40
C SER A 160 -15.68 -14.87 14.56
N LEU A 161 -15.75 -14.04 13.53
CA LEU A 161 -16.57 -12.82 13.48
C LEU A 161 -18.04 -13.09 13.05
N GLY A 162 -18.41 -14.34 12.82
CA GLY A 162 -19.79 -14.72 12.49
C GLY A 162 -20.15 -14.72 11.01
N PHE A 163 -19.21 -14.48 10.08
CA PHE A 163 -19.49 -14.48 8.63
C PHE A 163 -19.67 -15.88 8.01
N LYS A 164 -20.14 -16.84 8.80
CA LYS A 164 -20.40 -18.22 8.36
C LYS A 164 -21.83 -18.37 7.88
N LYS A 165 -22.07 -18.73 6.62
CA LYS A 165 -23.41 -18.87 6.06
C LYS A 165 -23.98 -20.28 6.18
N ARG A 166 -23.28 -21.30 5.73
CA ARG A 166 -23.64 -22.73 5.85
C ARG A 166 -22.36 -23.57 5.81
N ARG A 167 -22.31 -24.60 6.66
CA ARG A 167 -21.27 -25.65 6.74
C ARG A 167 -19.82 -25.14 6.54
N TRP A 168 -19.43 -24.71 5.31
CA TRP A 168 -18.08 -24.25 4.97
C TRP A 168 -18.09 -23.00 4.07
N TRP A 169 -19.24 -22.33 3.91
CA TRP A 169 -19.39 -21.17 3.04
C TRP A 169 -19.27 -19.88 3.87
N LEU A 170 -18.35 -19.03 3.44
CA LEU A 170 -18.19 -17.70 4.01
C LEU A 170 -19.20 -16.74 3.34
N ASP A 171 -19.87 -15.91 4.12
CA ASP A 171 -20.66 -14.83 3.55
C ASP A 171 -19.76 -13.65 3.19
N HIS A 172 -19.26 -13.66 1.97
CA HIS A 172 -18.39 -12.60 1.47
C HIS A 172 -19.11 -11.27 1.29
N ARG A 173 -20.45 -11.28 1.17
CA ARG A 173 -21.24 -10.05 1.05
C ARG A 173 -21.33 -9.33 2.40
N ASP A 174 -21.59 -10.06 3.46
CA ASP A 174 -21.62 -9.45 4.81
C ASP A 174 -20.22 -9.04 5.26
N ALA A 175 -19.19 -9.82 4.93
CA ALA A 175 -17.82 -9.38 5.11
C ALA A 175 -17.52 -8.08 4.33
N ALA A 176 -17.98 -7.98 3.07
CA ALA A 176 -17.81 -6.75 2.28
C ALA A 176 -18.52 -5.53 2.90
N LYS A 177 -19.67 -5.71 3.55
CA LYS A 177 -20.33 -4.62 4.31
C LYS A 177 -19.45 -4.13 5.45
N LEU A 178 -18.91 -5.05 6.28
CA LEU A 178 -18.00 -4.68 7.36
C LEU A 178 -16.80 -3.86 6.83
N PHE A 179 -16.19 -4.31 5.76
CA PHE A 179 -15.06 -3.58 5.17
C PHE A 179 -15.49 -2.23 4.59
N ALA A 180 -16.67 -2.13 3.99
CA ALA A 180 -17.21 -0.87 3.49
C ALA A 180 -17.50 0.13 4.63
N GLU A 181 -18.03 -0.34 5.74
CA GLU A 181 -18.32 0.48 6.92
C GLU A 181 -17.04 0.97 7.60
N SER A 182 -16.07 0.09 7.79
CA SER A 182 -14.82 0.41 8.51
C SER A 182 -13.77 1.12 7.66
N HIS A 183 -13.69 0.81 6.35
CA HIS A 183 -12.61 1.26 5.45
C HIS A 183 -13.10 1.95 4.18
N GLY A 184 -14.41 1.97 3.93
CA GLY A 184 -14.96 2.49 2.66
C GLY A 184 -14.58 3.93 2.35
N ARG A 185 -14.44 4.78 3.38
CA ARG A 185 -13.99 6.17 3.20
C ARG A 185 -12.57 6.29 2.66
N LEU A 186 -11.73 5.28 2.86
CA LEU A 186 -10.38 5.27 2.27
C LEU A 186 -10.43 5.22 0.73
N SER A 187 -11.54 4.78 0.14
CA SER A 187 -11.72 4.78 -1.33
C SER A 187 -11.69 6.16 -1.99
N GLU A 188 -11.74 7.24 -1.20
CA GLU A 188 -11.51 8.62 -1.67
C GLU A 188 -10.07 8.80 -2.17
N PHE A 189 -9.11 8.01 -1.67
CA PHE A 189 -7.74 8.02 -2.12
C PHE A 189 -7.53 6.98 -3.21
N GLY A 190 -6.84 7.36 -4.29
CA GLY A 190 -6.63 6.50 -5.46
C GLY A 190 -5.99 5.14 -5.15
N ASP A 191 -5.08 5.08 -4.17
CA ASP A 191 -4.45 3.84 -3.73
C ASP A 191 -5.45 2.80 -3.20
N PHE A 192 -6.56 3.26 -2.65
CA PHE A 192 -7.62 2.43 -2.06
C PHE A 192 -8.86 2.28 -2.95
N ALA A 193 -8.76 2.56 -4.24
CA ALA A 193 -9.91 2.48 -5.17
C ALA A 193 -10.60 1.11 -5.19
N PHE A 194 -9.93 0.04 -4.76
CA PHE A 194 -10.51 -1.30 -4.62
C PHE A 194 -11.52 -1.43 -3.47
N LEU A 195 -11.54 -0.46 -2.54
CA LEU A 195 -12.52 -0.37 -1.44
C LEU A 195 -13.82 0.33 -1.85
N ARG A 196 -13.93 0.83 -3.07
CA ARG A 196 -15.16 1.41 -3.58
C ARG A 196 -16.29 0.39 -3.49
N ARG A 197 -17.49 0.87 -3.19
CA ARG A 197 -18.68 0.04 -2.97
C ARG A 197 -18.99 -0.92 -4.11
N ASP A 198 -18.69 -0.51 -5.34
CA ASP A 198 -18.85 -1.31 -6.56
C ASP A 198 -17.76 -2.37 -6.77
N ARG A 199 -16.65 -2.34 -6.03
CA ARG A 199 -15.47 -3.19 -6.23
C ARG A 199 -15.13 -4.10 -5.05
N ILE A 200 -15.50 -3.70 -3.85
CA ILE A 200 -15.06 -4.35 -2.59
C ILE A 200 -15.52 -5.81 -2.51
N GLU A 201 -16.76 -6.10 -2.93
CA GLU A 201 -17.29 -7.46 -2.93
C GLU A 201 -16.51 -8.36 -3.90
N GLY A 202 -16.26 -7.88 -5.12
CA GLY A 202 -15.49 -8.62 -6.14
C GLY A 202 -14.05 -8.87 -5.70
N TRP A 203 -13.42 -7.90 -5.04
CA TRP A 203 -12.09 -8.06 -4.49
C TRP A 203 -12.03 -9.13 -3.41
N LEU A 204 -12.92 -9.06 -2.40
CA LEU A 204 -12.98 -10.04 -1.31
C LEU A 204 -13.30 -11.44 -1.84
N TYR A 205 -14.26 -11.54 -2.76
CA TYR A 205 -14.61 -12.81 -3.40
C TYR A 205 -13.41 -13.43 -4.12
N GLY A 206 -12.69 -12.63 -4.93
CA GLY A 206 -11.48 -13.06 -5.60
C GLY A 206 -10.39 -13.52 -4.63
N PHE A 207 -10.15 -12.75 -3.56
CA PHE A 207 -9.19 -13.11 -2.51
C PHE A 207 -9.53 -14.42 -1.82
N LEU A 208 -10.80 -14.65 -1.52
CA LEU A 208 -11.24 -15.83 -0.76
C LEU A 208 -11.28 -17.10 -1.60
N ARG A 209 -11.47 -17.01 -2.91
CA ARG A 209 -11.64 -18.17 -3.80
C ARG A 209 -10.38 -18.69 -4.45
N THR A 210 -9.42 -17.83 -4.72
CA THR A 210 -8.29 -18.23 -5.56
C THR A 210 -6.96 -18.15 -4.81
N ASP A 211 -6.15 -19.20 -4.95
CA ASP A 211 -4.74 -19.18 -4.60
C ASP A 211 -3.90 -18.41 -5.64
N ARG A 212 -4.58 -17.79 -6.62
CA ARG A 212 -3.94 -17.11 -7.73
C ARG A 212 -3.28 -15.83 -7.25
N ALA A 213 -2.08 -15.69 -7.74
CA ALA A 213 -1.24 -14.51 -7.86
C ALA A 213 -1.22 -13.52 -6.68
N ALA A 214 -0.04 -13.14 -6.33
CA ALA A 214 0.23 -12.08 -5.36
C ALA A 214 -0.73 -10.90 -5.57
N SER A 215 -1.69 -10.76 -4.68
CA SER A 215 -2.42 -9.51 -4.56
C SER A 215 -1.42 -8.43 -4.15
N HIS A 216 -1.65 -7.19 -4.58
CA HIS A 216 -0.81 -6.07 -4.14
C HIS A 216 -0.71 -6.03 -2.60
N PRO A 217 0.48 -5.84 -2.01
CA PRO A 217 0.67 -5.90 -0.54
C PRO A 217 -0.29 -5.00 0.25
N LEU A 218 -0.66 -3.83 -0.28
CA LEU A 218 -1.67 -2.95 0.34
C LEU A 218 -2.99 -3.65 0.64
N ARG A 219 -3.43 -4.57 -0.22
CA ARG A 219 -4.68 -5.31 -0.01
C ARG A 219 -4.59 -6.23 1.21
N TYR A 220 -3.41 -6.82 1.44
CA TYR A 220 -3.15 -7.58 2.67
C TYR A 220 -3.09 -6.67 3.89
N ALA A 221 -2.48 -5.48 3.76
CA ALA A 221 -2.43 -4.52 4.87
C ALA A 221 -3.84 -4.09 5.29
N VAL A 222 -4.71 -3.76 4.34
CA VAL A 222 -6.12 -3.42 4.63
C VAL A 222 -6.88 -4.61 5.23
N LEU A 223 -6.65 -5.83 4.70
CA LEU A 223 -7.28 -7.04 5.23
C LEU A 223 -6.88 -7.29 6.69
N VAL A 224 -5.59 -7.14 7.00
CA VAL A 224 -5.08 -7.30 8.38
C VAL A 224 -5.65 -6.23 9.29
N ASP A 225 -5.67 -4.97 8.86
CA ASP A 225 -6.23 -3.87 9.64
C ASP A 225 -7.72 -4.05 9.91
N ALA A 226 -8.50 -4.49 8.92
CA ALA A 226 -9.94 -4.69 9.06
C ALA A 226 -10.32 -5.90 9.93
N LEU A 227 -9.49 -6.94 9.95
CA LEU A 227 -9.79 -8.17 10.69
C LEU A 227 -9.14 -8.23 12.07
N PHE A 228 -8.06 -7.52 12.31
CA PHE A 228 -7.24 -7.60 13.52
C PHE A 228 -6.88 -6.24 14.11
N GLY A 229 -7.22 -5.14 13.43
CA GLY A 229 -7.12 -3.79 13.97
C GLY A 229 -8.20 -3.57 15.04
N ASP A 230 -7.85 -2.81 16.08
CA ASP A 230 -8.76 -2.37 17.14
C ASP A 230 -9.64 -1.20 16.69
#